data_4af010c7f7577eaceab11640a5642c21
#
_entry.id   4af010c7f7577eaceab11640a5642c21
#
_cell.length_a   1.000
_cell.length_b   1.000
_cell.length_c   1.000
_cell.angle_alpha   90.00
_cell.angle_beta   90.00
_cell.angle_gamma   90.00
#
_symmetry.space_group_name_H-M   'P 1'
#
loop_
_entity.id
_entity.type
_entity.pdbx_description
1 polymer ?
#
loop_
_entity_poly.entity_id
_entity_poly.type
_entity_poly.pdbx_seq_one_letter_code
_entity_poly.pdbx_strand_id
1 'polypeptide(L)'
;MRPEDAFAHRGVARAPLPRRSLRLWSVRHAAALVGFYRGFERALRALDPVFRRVGYARLERPVAAIERGIKQALFDCRMCGQCVLSATGLSCPMNCPKGLRNGPCGGVRADGHCEVHPAMPCVWVQAYAGAERMDAVASLGQVQAPVDHRRAGKSSWLQAAKSDAAS
;
A
#
# COMPACT_ATOMS: atom_id res chain seq x y z
N MET A 1 15.68 -17.30 -23.71
CA MET A 1 15.23 -16.36 -22.67
C MET A 1 13.86 -16.84 -22.24
N ARG A 2 13.72 -17.37 -21.04
CA ARG A 2 12.42 -17.91 -20.58
C ARG A 2 11.52 -16.74 -20.18
N PRO A 3 10.19 -16.80 -20.44
CA PRO A 3 9.28 -15.72 -20.09
C PRO A 3 9.26 -15.38 -18.60
N GLU A 4 9.69 -16.28 -17.74
CA GLU A 4 9.84 -16.10 -16.30
C GLU A 4 10.97 -15.14 -15.90
N ASP A 5 12.00 -14.96 -16.77
CA ASP A 5 13.14 -14.08 -16.50
C ASP A 5 12.82 -12.60 -16.79
N ALA A 6 11.80 -12.34 -17.60
CA ALA A 6 11.37 -10.98 -17.94
C ALA A 6 10.69 -10.23 -16.77
N PHE A 7 10.22 -10.96 -15.75
CA PHE A 7 9.54 -10.40 -14.56
C PHE A 7 10.41 -10.35 -13.31
N ALA A 8 11.67 -10.72 -13.41
CA ALA A 8 12.63 -10.55 -12.33
C ALA A 8 12.96 -9.05 -12.17
N HIS A 9 12.01 -8.27 -11.64
CA HIS A 9 12.30 -6.92 -11.16
C HIS A 9 13.37 -7.03 -10.08
N ARG A 10 14.59 -6.64 -10.43
CA ARG A 10 15.74 -6.61 -9.55
C ARG A 10 15.38 -5.80 -8.28
N GLY A 11 15.39 -6.45 -7.14
CA GLY A 11 15.42 -5.80 -5.85
C GLY A 11 14.23 -5.94 -4.92
N VAL A 12 13.10 -6.53 -5.33
CA VAL A 12 12.03 -6.87 -4.40
C VAL A 12 11.90 -8.38 -4.36
N ALA A 13 12.70 -9.02 -3.51
CA ALA A 13 12.48 -10.42 -3.16
C ALA A 13 11.03 -10.57 -2.70
N ARG A 14 10.22 -11.28 -3.47
CA ARG A 14 8.83 -11.61 -3.12
C ARG A 14 8.87 -12.65 -2.00
N ALA A 15 9.11 -12.17 -0.78
CA ALA A 15 9.01 -13.03 0.38
C ALA A 15 7.58 -13.62 0.43
N PRO A 16 7.41 -14.91 0.75
CA PRO A 16 6.12 -15.50 0.98
C PRO A 16 5.38 -14.65 2.03
N LEU A 17 4.05 -14.54 1.86
CA LEU A 17 3.20 -13.78 2.77
C LEU A 17 3.43 -14.30 4.20
N PRO A 18 3.70 -13.42 5.17
CA PRO A 18 3.82 -13.85 6.55
C PRO A 18 2.49 -14.51 6.96
N ARG A 19 2.56 -15.72 7.53
CA ARG A 19 1.39 -16.51 7.96
C ARG A 19 0.48 -15.79 8.99
N ARG A 20 0.89 -14.62 9.50
CA ARG A 20 0.22 -13.87 10.57
C ARG A 20 -0.11 -12.43 10.20
N SER A 21 -0.27 -12.10 8.91
CA SER A 21 -0.66 -10.73 8.57
C SER A 21 -2.14 -10.49 8.85
N LEU A 22 -2.44 -9.30 9.31
CA LEU A 22 -3.82 -8.83 9.55
C LEU A 22 -4.47 -8.24 8.29
N ARG A 23 -3.87 -8.40 7.12
CA ARG A 23 -4.32 -7.71 5.90
C ARG A 23 -5.78 -7.99 5.55
N LEU A 24 -6.26 -9.24 5.70
CA LEU A 24 -7.66 -9.57 5.43
C LEU A 24 -8.60 -8.97 6.49
N TRP A 25 -8.14 -8.90 7.73
CA TRP A 25 -8.84 -8.19 8.79
C TRP A 25 -8.94 -6.70 8.47
N SER A 26 -7.86 -6.08 8.02
CA SER A 26 -7.84 -4.65 7.62
C SER A 26 -8.82 -4.34 6.49
N VAL A 27 -8.93 -5.22 5.48
CA VAL A 27 -9.92 -5.09 4.42
C VAL A 27 -11.35 -5.21 4.95
N ARG A 28 -11.60 -6.13 5.90
CA ARG A 28 -12.94 -6.29 6.52
C ARG A 28 -13.36 -5.06 7.32
N HIS A 29 -12.40 -4.34 7.92
CA HIS A 29 -12.63 -3.16 8.75
C HIS A 29 -12.23 -1.87 8.03
N ALA A 30 -12.25 -1.86 6.70
CA ALA A 30 -11.72 -0.77 5.88
C ALA A 30 -12.40 0.58 6.17
N ALA A 31 -13.72 0.62 6.38
CA ALA A 31 -14.44 1.84 6.71
C ALA A 31 -13.93 2.52 7.99
N ALA A 32 -13.76 1.73 9.07
CA ALA A 32 -13.26 2.25 10.35
C ALA A 32 -11.80 2.70 10.24
N LEU A 33 -10.96 1.89 9.59
CA LEU A 33 -9.54 2.19 9.44
C LEU A 33 -9.29 3.42 8.57
N VAL A 34 -10.07 3.62 7.50
CA VAL A 34 -9.92 4.82 6.67
C VAL A 34 -10.37 6.08 7.40
N GLY A 35 -11.42 5.99 8.22
CA GLY A 35 -11.84 7.09 9.08
C GLY A 35 -10.74 7.50 10.06
N PHE A 36 -10.15 6.54 10.76
CA PHE A 36 -9.00 6.75 11.62
C PHE A 36 -7.81 7.33 10.85
N TYR A 37 -7.49 6.77 9.69
CA TYR A 37 -6.36 7.23 8.87
C TYR A 37 -6.52 8.68 8.40
N ARG A 38 -7.73 9.10 8.02
CA ARG A 38 -8.02 10.50 7.65
C ARG A 38 -7.76 11.46 8.82
N GLY A 39 -8.13 11.07 10.04
CA GLY A 39 -7.80 11.84 11.25
C GLY A 39 -6.31 11.92 11.49
N PHE A 40 -5.61 10.80 11.40
CA PHE A 40 -4.17 10.69 11.52
C PHE A 40 -3.43 11.54 10.47
N GLU A 41 -3.86 11.51 9.22
CA GLU A 41 -3.28 12.31 8.15
C GLU A 41 -3.43 13.81 8.40
N ARG A 42 -4.60 14.26 8.89
CA ARG A 42 -4.79 15.66 9.31
C ARG A 42 -3.82 16.05 10.44
N ALA A 43 -3.63 15.18 11.42
CA ALA A 43 -2.68 15.41 12.50
C ALA A 43 -1.23 15.51 11.98
N LEU A 44 -0.83 14.63 11.05
CA LEU A 44 0.49 14.70 10.41
C LEU A 44 0.71 16.03 9.68
N ARG A 45 -0.30 16.52 8.96
CA ARG A 45 -0.23 17.81 8.27
C ARG A 45 -0.14 18.97 9.26
N ALA A 46 -0.89 18.94 10.35
CA ALA A 46 -0.80 19.93 11.40
C ALA A 46 0.58 19.98 12.08
N LEU A 47 1.31 18.86 12.07
CA LEU A 47 2.67 18.74 12.60
C LEU A 47 3.76 19.15 11.60
N ASP A 48 3.43 19.49 10.34
CA ASP A 48 4.42 19.91 9.34
C ASP A 48 5.38 21.01 9.81
N PRO A 49 4.94 22.11 10.49
CA PRO A 49 5.87 23.13 10.96
C PRO A 49 6.89 22.59 11.99
N VAL A 50 6.50 21.61 12.79
CA VAL A 50 7.42 20.93 13.72
C VAL A 50 8.39 20.06 12.96
N PHE A 51 7.92 19.31 11.97
CA PHE A 51 8.78 18.45 11.15
C PHE A 51 9.81 19.24 10.34
N ARG A 52 9.44 20.43 9.86
CA ARG A 52 10.39 21.37 9.21
C ARG A 52 11.45 21.87 10.18
N ARG A 53 11.07 22.21 11.43
CA ARG A 53 11.99 22.69 12.44
C ARG A 53 13.00 21.62 12.88
N VAL A 54 12.57 20.37 13.05
CA VAL A 54 13.44 19.24 13.42
C VAL A 54 14.30 18.79 12.24
N GLY A 55 13.77 18.92 11.01
CA GLY A 55 14.35 18.47 9.77
C GLY A 55 13.85 17.10 9.34
N TYR A 56 13.21 17.06 8.20
CA TYR A 56 12.63 15.82 7.61
C TYR A 56 13.66 14.70 7.41
N ALA A 57 14.91 15.05 7.09
CA ALA A 57 15.98 14.06 6.94
C ALA A 57 16.29 13.28 8.22
N ARG A 58 16.21 13.97 9.39
CA ARG A 58 16.43 13.34 10.69
C ARG A 58 15.24 12.44 11.09
N LEU A 59 14.03 12.84 10.72
CA LEU A 59 12.80 12.11 11.04
C LEU A 59 12.58 10.90 10.12
N GLU A 60 13.17 10.87 8.93
CA GLU A 60 12.92 9.85 7.92
C GLU A 60 13.13 8.43 8.46
N ARG A 61 14.28 8.16 9.07
CA ARG A 61 14.61 6.82 9.56
C ARG A 61 13.68 6.32 10.68
N PRO A 62 13.47 7.07 11.79
CA PRO A 62 12.61 6.61 12.87
C PRO A 62 11.15 6.51 12.44
N VAL A 63 10.63 7.47 11.68
CA VAL A 63 9.24 7.43 11.22
C VAL A 63 9.02 6.29 10.22
N ALA A 64 9.94 6.08 9.27
CA ALA A 64 9.86 4.95 8.34
C ALA A 64 9.93 3.59 9.05
N ALA A 65 10.66 3.47 10.15
CA ALA A 65 10.71 2.24 10.94
C ALA A 65 9.37 1.95 11.63
N ILE A 66 8.76 2.96 12.26
CA ILE A 66 7.43 2.85 12.89
C ILE A 66 6.36 2.55 11.83
N GLU A 67 6.35 3.31 10.74
CA GLU A 67 5.42 3.12 9.63
C GLU A 67 5.53 1.70 9.05
N ARG A 68 6.76 1.20 8.88
CA ARG A 68 7.03 -0.16 8.41
C ARG A 68 6.40 -1.19 9.32
N GLY A 69 6.65 -1.11 10.63
CA GLY A 69 6.10 -2.05 11.60
C GLY A 69 4.57 -2.12 11.55
N ILE A 70 3.91 -0.97 11.60
CA ILE A 70 2.45 -0.86 11.57
C ILE A 70 1.89 -1.36 10.24
N LYS A 71 2.43 -0.85 9.12
CA LYS A 71 1.91 -1.18 7.79
C LYS A 71 2.22 -2.61 7.35
N GLN A 72 3.34 -3.19 7.78
CA GLN A 72 3.62 -4.59 7.52
C GLN A 72 2.65 -5.50 8.27
N ALA A 73 2.38 -5.23 9.53
CA ALA A 73 1.43 -6.02 10.31
C ALA A 73 0.00 -5.96 9.74
N LEU A 74 -0.46 -4.77 9.36
CA LEU A 74 -1.84 -4.53 8.92
C LEU A 74 -2.09 -4.82 7.43
N PHE A 75 -1.09 -4.61 6.56
CA PHE A 75 -1.31 -4.58 5.10
C PHE A 75 -0.28 -5.36 4.30
N ASP A 76 0.66 -6.08 4.92
CA ASP A 76 1.84 -6.67 4.25
C ASP A 76 2.60 -5.64 3.40
N CYS A 77 2.80 -4.44 3.92
CA CYS A 77 3.35 -3.31 3.18
C CYS A 77 4.79 -3.57 2.71
N ARG A 78 5.05 -3.28 1.44
CA ARG A 78 6.39 -3.43 0.81
C ARG A 78 7.23 -2.16 0.88
N MET A 79 6.79 -1.14 1.60
CA MET A 79 7.51 0.14 1.76
C MET A 79 7.95 0.76 0.43
N CYS A 80 7.06 0.79 -0.55
CA CYS A 80 7.34 1.42 -1.85
C CYS A 80 7.45 2.96 -1.79
N GLY A 81 7.08 3.57 -0.66
CA GLY A 81 7.11 5.01 -0.44
C GLY A 81 6.02 5.81 -1.17
N GLN A 82 5.14 5.13 -1.93
CA GLN A 82 4.01 5.74 -2.64
C GLN A 82 2.72 5.02 -2.25
N CYS A 83 2.21 5.35 -1.07
CA CYS A 83 1.05 4.68 -0.51
C CYS A 83 -0.22 4.99 -1.31
N VAL A 84 -0.95 3.94 -1.69
CA VAL A 84 -2.24 4.01 -2.41
C VAL A 84 -3.34 3.24 -1.68
N LEU A 85 -3.14 2.88 -0.41
CA LEU A 85 -4.07 2.06 0.37
C LEU A 85 -5.47 2.66 0.43
N SER A 86 -5.59 3.99 0.55
CA SER A 86 -6.87 4.69 0.55
C SER A 86 -7.63 4.58 -0.78
N ALA A 87 -6.91 4.44 -1.90
CA ALA A 87 -7.50 4.26 -3.23
C ALA A 87 -7.74 2.79 -3.59
N THR A 88 -7.18 1.84 -2.83
CA THR A 88 -7.24 0.40 -3.13
C THR A 88 -7.89 -0.42 -2.02
N GLY A 89 -8.87 0.15 -1.33
CA GLY A 89 -9.66 -0.58 -0.32
C GLY A 89 -8.82 -1.19 0.80
N LEU A 90 -7.71 -0.55 1.18
CA LEU A 90 -6.73 -1.03 2.16
C LEU A 90 -6.03 -2.36 1.78
N SER A 91 -6.15 -2.79 0.52
CA SER A 91 -5.40 -3.93 -0.01
C SER A 91 -4.19 -3.43 -0.80
N CYS A 92 -2.99 -3.65 -0.30
CA CYS A 92 -1.77 -3.13 -0.92
C CYS A 92 -1.49 -3.81 -2.28
N PRO A 93 -1.52 -3.09 -3.42
CA PRO A 93 -1.31 -3.67 -4.75
C PRO A 93 0.11 -4.21 -4.95
N MET A 94 1.08 -3.76 -4.14
CA MET A 94 2.45 -4.29 -4.17
C MET A 94 2.54 -5.75 -3.70
N ASN A 95 1.46 -6.31 -3.13
CA ASN A 95 1.36 -7.73 -2.80
C ASN A 95 0.91 -8.58 -3.99
N CYS A 96 0.55 -7.98 -5.11
CA CYS A 96 0.22 -8.72 -6.33
C CYS A 96 1.47 -9.44 -6.87
N PRO A 97 1.44 -10.78 -7.08
CA PRO A 97 2.58 -11.52 -7.60
C PRO A 97 3.00 -11.08 -9.01
N LYS A 98 2.08 -10.54 -9.79
CA LYS A 98 2.35 -9.98 -11.13
C LYS A 98 2.87 -8.54 -11.07
N GLY A 99 2.97 -7.92 -9.89
CA GLY A 99 3.40 -6.53 -9.75
C GLY A 99 2.43 -5.50 -10.32
N LEU A 100 1.16 -5.85 -10.50
CA LEU A 100 0.14 -4.95 -11.04
C LEU A 100 -0.21 -3.89 -10.00
N ARG A 101 0.12 -2.64 -10.30
CA ARG A 101 -0.24 -1.48 -9.48
C ARG A 101 -1.61 -0.93 -9.85
N ASN A 102 -1.99 -1.07 -11.10
CA ASN A 102 -3.31 -0.77 -11.63
C ASN A 102 -3.96 -2.07 -12.04
N GLY A 103 -5.07 -2.42 -11.45
CA GLY A 103 -5.80 -3.65 -11.73
C GLY A 103 -7.18 -3.35 -12.26
N PRO A 104 -8.03 -4.32 -12.38
CA PRO A 104 -7.84 -5.73 -12.04
C PRO A 104 -7.00 -6.51 -13.04
N CYS A 105 -6.50 -7.68 -12.57
CA CYS A 105 -5.89 -8.68 -13.42
C CYS A 105 -6.97 -9.70 -13.83
N GLY A 106 -6.99 -10.13 -15.09
CA GLY A 106 -7.94 -11.13 -15.60
C GLY A 106 -7.70 -12.56 -15.10
N GLY A 107 -6.62 -12.79 -14.35
CA GLY A 107 -6.22 -14.13 -13.88
C GLY A 107 -6.69 -14.47 -12.46
N VAL A 108 -7.86 -14.00 -12.07
CA VAL A 108 -8.51 -14.41 -10.83
C VAL A 108 -9.23 -15.74 -11.05
N ARG A 109 -9.05 -16.69 -10.13
CA ARG A 109 -9.72 -17.99 -10.17
C ARG A 109 -11.16 -17.84 -9.71
N ALA A 110 -12.01 -18.85 -10.05
CA ALA A 110 -13.42 -18.87 -9.67
C ALA A 110 -13.65 -18.81 -8.14
N ASP A 111 -12.67 -19.29 -7.36
CA ASP A 111 -12.66 -19.24 -5.90
C ASP A 111 -12.16 -17.89 -5.32
N GLY A 112 -11.89 -16.89 -6.15
CA GLY A 112 -11.38 -15.58 -5.75
C GLY A 112 -9.89 -15.56 -5.44
N HIS A 113 -9.14 -16.65 -5.69
CA HIS A 113 -7.70 -16.74 -5.45
C HIS A 113 -6.88 -16.34 -6.67
N CYS A 114 -5.59 -16.10 -6.44
CA CYS A 114 -4.65 -15.70 -7.47
C CYS A 114 -4.23 -16.91 -8.34
N GLU A 115 -4.18 -16.74 -9.66
CA GLU A 115 -3.70 -17.80 -10.57
C GLU A 115 -2.21 -18.14 -10.37
N VAL A 116 -1.38 -17.14 -9.97
CA VAL A 116 0.06 -17.35 -9.75
C VAL A 116 0.33 -18.03 -8.41
N HIS A 117 -0.45 -17.71 -7.38
CA HIS A 117 -0.37 -18.29 -6.04
C HIS A 117 -1.75 -18.75 -5.58
N PRO A 118 -2.16 -19.99 -5.92
CA PRO A 118 -3.50 -20.47 -5.65
C PRO A 118 -3.94 -20.49 -4.19
N ALA A 119 -2.99 -20.52 -3.25
CA ALA A 119 -3.27 -20.42 -1.81
C ALA A 119 -3.52 -18.99 -1.32
N MET A 120 -3.34 -17.98 -2.18
CA MET A 120 -3.46 -16.57 -1.81
C MET A 120 -4.73 -15.97 -2.37
N PRO A 121 -5.60 -15.34 -1.53
CA PRO A 121 -6.70 -14.51 -2.02
C PRO A 121 -6.18 -13.40 -2.93
N CYS A 122 -6.87 -13.18 -4.06
CA CYS A 122 -6.46 -12.17 -5.03
C CYS A 122 -6.46 -10.77 -4.41
N VAL A 123 -5.35 -10.05 -4.57
CA VAL A 123 -5.17 -8.69 -4.03
C VAL A 123 -6.23 -7.74 -4.56
N TRP A 124 -6.61 -7.87 -5.83
CA TRP A 124 -7.58 -6.96 -6.46
C TRP A 124 -9.02 -7.30 -6.10
N VAL A 125 -9.36 -8.57 -5.85
CA VAL A 125 -10.65 -8.94 -5.26
C VAL A 125 -10.78 -8.35 -3.86
N GLN A 126 -9.70 -8.41 -3.06
CA GLN A 126 -9.69 -7.80 -1.74
C GLN A 126 -9.75 -6.26 -1.82
N ALA A 127 -9.09 -5.65 -2.81
CA ALA A 127 -9.18 -4.21 -3.04
C ALA A 127 -10.62 -3.77 -3.33
N TYR A 128 -11.32 -4.50 -4.19
CA TYR A 128 -12.73 -4.23 -4.48
C TYR A 128 -13.60 -4.36 -3.23
N ALA A 129 -13.49 -5.48 -2.51
CA ALA A 129 -14.24 -5.71 -1.28
C ALA A 129 -13.98 -4.66 -0.18
N GLY A 130 -12.76 -4.16 -0.09
CA GLY A 130 -12.41 -3.07 0.82
C GLY A 130 -12.97 -1.72 0.37
N ALA A 131 -12.90 -1.42 -0.93
CA ALA A 131 -13.42 -0.19 -1.51
C ALA A 131 -14.94 -0.09 -1.39
N GLU A 132 -15.68 -1.20 -1.55
CA GLU A 132 -17.12 -1.25 -1.27
C GLU A 132 -17.43 -0.84 0.17
N ARG A 133 -16.67 -1.34 1.15
CA ARG A 133 -16.87 -0.98 2.58
C ARG A 133 -16.54 0.47 2.89
N MET A 134 -15.70 1.08 2.08
CA MET A 134 -15.28 2.49 2.21
C MET A 134 -16.19 3.46 1.43
N ASP A 135 -17.17 2.93 0.69
CA ASP A 135 -17.95 3.69 -0.32
C ASP A 135 -17.05 4.43 -1.32
N ALA A 136 -16.01 3.75 -1.77
CA ALA A 136 -14.93 4.33 -2.58
C ALA A 136 -14.58 3.47 -3.81
N VAL A 137 -15.54 2.72 -4.38
CA VAL A 137 -15.30 1.85 -5.54
C VAL A 137 -14.79 2.64 -6.74
N ALA A 138 -15.27 3.86 -6.94
CA ALA A 138 -14.82 4.74 -8.01
C ALA A 138 -13.30 5.05 -7.93
N SER A 139 -12.70 5.00 -6.76
CA SER A 139 -11.26 5.23 -6.58
C SER A 139 -10.38 4.16 -7.23
N LEU A 140 -10.92 2.94 -7.41
CA LEU A 140 -10.21 1.86 -8.10
C LEU A 140 -10.00 2.11 -9.60
N GLY A 141 -10.85 2.95 -10.21
CA GLY A 141 -10.72 3.39 -11.59
C GLY A 141 -9.64 4.46 -11.81
N GLN A 142 -9.11 5.06 -10.74
CA GLN A 142 -8.07 6.06 -10.84
C GLN A 142 -6.73 5.41 -11.16
N VAL A 143 -6.11 5.82 -12.26
CA VAL A 143 -4.79 5.32 -12.65
C VAL A 143 -3.73 5.81 -11.67
N GLN A 144 -3.09 4.87 -10.98
CA GLN A 144 -2.00 5.15 -10.07
C GLN A 144 -0.70 5.34 -10.84
N ALA A 145 0.08 6.34 -10.46
CA ALA A 145 1.39 6.59 -11.06
C ALA A 145 2.32 5.37 -10.94
N PRO A 146 3.25 5.18 -11.88
CA PRO A 146 4.28 4.16 -11.80
C PRO A 146 5.07 4.23 -10.49
N VAL A 147 5.58 3.08 -10.03
CA VAL A 147 6.40 3.05 -8.82
C VAL A 147 7.74 3.75 -9.06
N ASP A 148 8.00 4.80 -8.30
CA ASP A 148 9.30 5.44 -8.25
C ASP A 148 10.19 4.71 -7.23
N HIS A 149 11.09 3.87 -7.72
CA HIS A 149 11.98 3.07 -6.89
C HIS A 149 12.92 3.90 -5.99
N ARG A 150 13.15 5.19 -6.30
CA ARG A 150 13.93 6.11 -5.46
C ARG A 150 13.25 6.40 -4.12
N ARG A 151 11.95 6.12 -4.02
CA ARG A 151 11.15 6.26 -2.80
C ARG A 151 11.08 4.99 -1.97
N ALA A 152 11.63 3.88 -2.46
CA ALA A 152 11.60 2.60 -1.75
C ALA A 152 12.28 2.74 -0.37
N GLY A 153 11.58 2.26 0.66
CA GLY A 153 12.01 2.36 2.06
C GLY A 153 11.75 3.70 2.74
N LYS A 154 11.33 4.75 2.01
CA LYS A 154 11.00 6.06 2.57
C LYS A 154 9.60 6.08 3.18
N SER A 155 9.42 6.98 4.15
CA SER A 155 8.12 7.18 4.81
C SER A 155 7.12 7.86 3.89
N SER A 156 6.01 7.18 3.62
CA SER A 156 4.89 7.79 2.90
C SER A 156 4.09 8.76 3.77
N TRP A 157 4.15 8.61 5.10
CA TRP A 157 3.52 9.55 6.03
C TRP A 157 4.20 10.91 6.01
N LEU A 158 5.53 10.95 6.04
CA LEU A 158 6.27 12.20 5.92
C LEU A 158 6.08 12.86 4.55
N GLN A 159 5.90 12.05 3.50
CA GLN A 159 5.60 12.58 2.17
C GLN A 159 4.20 13.19 2.10
N ALA A 160 3.19 12.56 2.73
CA ALA A 160 1.84 13.10 2.82
C ALA A 160 1.80 14.43 3.61
N ALA A 161 2.62 14.56 4.67
CA ALA A 161 2.75 15.81 5.41
C ALA A 161 3.37 16.94 4.58
N LYS A 162 4.28 16.62 3.64
CA LYS A 162 4.94 17.60 2.77
C LYS A 162 4.08 18.07 1.59
N SER A 163 3.15 17.25 1.09
CA SER A 163 2.50 17.48 -0.21
C SER A 163 1.68 18.77 -0.27
N ASP A 164 1.18 19.25 0.86
CA ASP A 164 0.38 20.47 0.93
C ASP A 164 1.22 21.77 1.03
N ALA A 165 2.55 21.64 1.09
CA ALA A 165 3.45 22.80 1.14
C ALA A 165 3.89 23.30 -0.25
N ALA A 166 3.47 22.60 -1.29
CA ALA A 166 3.83 22.89 -2.70
C ALA A 166 2.62 23.34 -3.55
N SER A 167 1.47 23.64 -2.90
CA SER A 167 0.27 24.18 -3.57
C SER A 167 0.09 25.66 -3.26
#